data_b269bbcebfd09ddd4abe8036d8c45af1
#
_entry.id   b269bbcebfd09ddd4abe8036d8c45af1
#
_cell.length_a   1.000
_cell.length_b   1.000
_cell.length_c   1.000
_cell.angle_alpha   90.00
_cell.angle_beta   90.00
_cell.angle_gamma   90.00
#
_symmetry.space_group_name_H-M   'P 1'
#
loop_
_entity.id
_entity.type
_entity.pdbx_description
1 polymer ?
#
loop_
_entity_poly.entity_id
_entity_poly.type
_entity_poly.pdbx_seq_one_letter_code
_entity_poly.pdbx_strand_id
1 'polypeptide(L)'
;MLEKAVNGHTSNGASPNGHASNGAATNGHTTNVTATNGHAYGTIANGNANGAFVNGAAKKADPRPSKVVDGWKEGKDPKIDYSAHLDFGGSFGVTAMMIGFPLLMYYMWIGATFYDGKFPSPGSGESFLDFAKLMGELVYDNAFPSLYAWGLYWGFLIVQGAFYCLLPGVWSYGKPLAHEGGKQLKYYCSGVWSFYTTIVIMAALHVTGIFPLYIILDQFGPIMSVAIISGFVVSIVAYISALARGAQHRMTGYPLYDFFMGAELNPRMFGILDFKMFFEVRLPWFILFGLSCATAARQYDQLGYVSAEVWFLVMAHFLYANACCKGEELITPTWYAFRYLFYIFHILTSLQGYVLREMGLHAHLLEPCWCTTQLLSLYPLPRQPPR
;
A
#
# COMPACT_ATOMS: atom_id res chain seq x y z
N MET A 1 34.98 49.54 -18.34
CA MET A 1 36.03 49.99 -17.40
C MET A 1 36.38 48.76 -16.61
N LEU A 2 37.45 48.19 -17.04
CA LEU A 2 38.68 47.88 -16.33
C LEU A 2 38.50 46.75 -15.31
N GLU A 3 38.93 45.53 -15.65
CA GLU A 3 40.33 45.03 -15.68
C GLU A 3 40.86 44.84 -14.24
N LYS A 4 41.42 43.73 -13.86
CA LYS A 4 42.49 42.84 -14.17
C LYS A 4 42.71 41.97 -12.95
N ALA A 5 42.86 40.71 -13.03
CA ALA A 5 44.09 39.91 -13.25
C ALA A 5 44.91 39.77 -11.94
N VAL A 6 45.62 38.70 -11.57
CA VAL A 6 46.41 37.70 -12.26
C VAL A 6 47.10 36.82 -11.18
N ASN A 7 47.32 35.53 -11.48
CA ASN A 7 48.45 34.66 -11.07
C ASN A 7 48.58 34.26 -9.59
N GLY A 8 48.89 33.06 -9.26
CA GLY A 8 49.56 31.89 -9.84
C GLY A 8 50.53 31.31 -8.82
N HIS A 9 50.65 30.04 -8.69
CA HIS A 9 51.91 29.30 -8.71
C HIS A 9 51.73 27.86 -8.21
N THR A 10 52.17 27.01 -9.03
CA THR A 10 52.61 25.65 -8.95
C THR A 10 53.61 25.33 -7.83
N SER A 11 53.57 24.08 -7.29
CA SER A 11 54.71 23.15 -7.36
C SER A 11 54.45 21.82 -6.66
N ASN A 12 54.60 20.80 -7.41
CA ASN A 12 55.22 19.48 -7.29
C ASN A 12 55.81 19.05 -5.94
N GLY A 13 55.66 17.75 -5.65
CA GLY A 13 56.51 17.08 -4.67
C GLY A 13 56.15 15.59 -4.45
N ALA A 14 56.90 14.76 -5.08
CA ALA A 14 57.00 13.32 -5.18
C ALA A 14 56.91 12.50 -3.89
N SER A 15 56.49 11.23 -4.10
CA SER A 15 56.68 10.02 -3.26
C SER A 15 58.16 9.74 -2.94
N PRO A 16 58.53 8.94 -1.92
CA PRO A 16 58.65 7.51 -2.15
C PRO A 16 58.43 6.55 -0.92
N ASN A 17 58.14 5.31 -1.32
CA ASN A 17 58.50 3.97 -0.73
C ASN A 17 59.11 3.80 0.66
N GLY A 18 58.63 2.74 1.34
CA GLY A 18 59.44 2.07 2.36
C GLY A 18 58.76 1.03 3.24
N HIS A 19 58.96 -0.22 2.88
CA HIS A 19 59.23 -1.43 3.65
C HIS A 19 58.31 -1.98 4.74
N ALA A 20 58.06 -3.27 4.56
CA ALA A 20 57.48 -4.27 5.48
C ALA A 20 58.39 -4.54 6.68
N SER A 21 57.76 -4.94 7.80
CA SER A 21 58.37 -5.88 8.76
C SER A 21 57.30 -6.63 9.57
N ASN A 22 57.56 -7.95 9.71
CA ASN A 22 56.83 -8.94 10.51
C ASN A 22 56.90 -8.65 12.01
N GLY A 23 55.86 -9.07 12.75
CA GLY A 23 55.91 -9.11 14.20
C GLY A 23 54.74 -9.82 14.86
N ALA A 24 55.01 -10.92 15.44
CA ALA A 24 54.35 -11.97 16.16
C ALA A 24 53.20 -11.61 17.13
N ALA A 25 52.43 -12.66 17.39
CA ALA A 25 51.32 -12.82 18.29
C ALA A 25 51.59 -12.51 19.76
N THR A 26 50.54 -12.02 20.49
CA THR A 26 50.28 -12.40 21.89
C THR A 26 48.79 -12.18 22.27
N ASN A 27 48.30 -13.16 22.97
CA ASN A 27 47.08 -13.41 23.72
C ASN A 27 46.26 -12.24 24.31
N GLY A 28 44.93 -12.40 24.22
CA GLY A 28 44.03 -12.37 25.37
C GLY A 28 43.43 -11.03 25.76
N HIS A 29 42.15 -10.84 25.48
CA HIS A 29 41.17 -10.44 26.49
C HIS A 29 39.72 -10.53 25.92
N THR A 30 38.92 -11.37 26.59
CA THR A 30 37.47 -11.41 26.45
C THR A 30 36.85 -10.14 27.02
N THR A 31 36.15 -9.37 26.21
CA THR A 31 35.18 -8.39 26.69
C THR A 31 33.84 -8.66 26.03
N ASN A 32 32.86 -8.98 26.88
CA ASN A 32 31.45 -9.07 26.48
C ASN A 32 30.97 -7.71 25.96
N VAL A 33 30.57 -7.66 24.69
CA VAL A 33 29.84 -6.52 24.14
C VAL A 33 28.45 -6.99 23.79
N THR A 34 27.50 -6.41 24.46
CA THR A 34 26.06 -6.56 24.20
C THR A 34 25.76 -6.04 22.80
N ALA A 35 25.27 -6.90 21.89
CA ALA A 35 24.94 -6.55 20.55
C ALA A 35 23.56 -5.85 20.50
N THR A 36 23.57 -4.59 20.13
CA THR A 36 22.39 -3.87 19.64
C THR A 36 22.22 -4.13 18.15
N ASN A 37 20.97 -4.39 17.74
CA ASN A 37 20.58 -4.75 16.39
C ASN A 37 21.10 -3.78 15.32
N GLY A 38 21.99 -4.25 14.47
CA GLY A 38 22.40 -3.59 13.24
C GLY A 38 22.33 -4.55 12.08
N HIS A 39 21.58 -4.21 11.04
CA HIS A 39 21.51 -4.99 9.81
C HIS A 39 22.83 -4.92 9.05
N ALA A 40 23.55 -6.05 8.98
CA ALA A 40 24.69 -6.21 8.10
C ALA A 40 24.26 -6.85 6.77
N TYR A 41 24.42 -6.13 5.66
CA TYR A 41 24.37 -6.67 4.31
C TYR A 41 25.64 -7.48 4.04
N GLY A 42 25.50 -8.79 3.93
CA GLY A 42 26.61 -9.69 3.53
C GLY A 42 26.70 -9.79 2.01
N THR A 43 27.85 -9.41 1.47
CA THR A 43 28.25 -9.61 0.08
C THR A 43 28.51 -11.10 -0.15
N ILE A 44 27.82 -11.73 -1.10
CA ILE A 44 28.06 -13.13 -1.50
C ILE A 44 29.19 -13.15 -2.51
N ALA A 45 30.33 -13.71 -2.12
CA ALA A 45 31.42 -14.03 -3.04
C ALA A 45 31.14 -15.35 -3.76
N ASN A 46 31.21 -15.33 -5.12
CA ASN A 46 31.15 -16.52 -5.96
C ASN A 46 32.37 -17.41 -5.72
N GLY A 47 32.17 -18.58 -5.13
CA GLY A 47 33.16 -19.63 -5.02
C GLY A 47 32.78 -20.82 -5.89
N ASN A 48 33.59 -21.08 -6.89
CA ASN A 48 33.56 -22.28 -7.76
C ASN A 48 33.89 -23.53 -6.90
N ALA A 49 32.96 -24.47 -6.78
CA ALA A 49 33.24 -25.75 -6.09
C ALA A 49 33.21 -26.90 -7.09
N ASN A 50 34.38 -27.42 -7.40
CA ASN A 50 34.58 -28.72 -8.02
C ASN A 50 34.19 -29.85 -7.05
N GLY A 51 33.50 -30.84 -7.58
CA GLY A 51 32.92 -31.95 -6.82
C GLY A 51 33.92 -32.86 -6.14
N ALA A 52 33.50 -33.33 -4.97
CA ALA A 52 33.94 -34.59 -4.39
C ALA A 52 32.71 -35.31 -3.81
N PHE A 53 32.45 -36.51 -4.35
CA PHE A 53 31.51 -37.46 -3.77
C PHE A 53 32.01 -37.86 -2.36
N VAL A 54 31.23 -37.63 -1.35
CA VAL A 54 31.44 -38.17 -0.01
C VAL A 54 30.21 -38.98 0.40
N ASN A 55 30.47 -40.23 0.69
CA ASN A 55 29.54 -41.28 1.14
C ASN A 55 28.66 -40.81 2.32
N GLY A 56 27.40 -41.30 2.27
CA GLY A 56 26.37 -41.02 3.23
C GLY A 56 26.72 -41.44 4.67
N ALA A 57 26.98 -40.42 5.51
CA ALA A 57 26.77 -40.54 6.94
C ALA A 57 25.48 -39.82 7.27
N ALA A 58 24.53 -40.55 7.87
CA ALA A 58 23.29 -39.99 8.36
C ALA A 58 23.60 -38.75 9.25
N LYS A 59 23.22 -37.56 8.81
CA LYS A 59 23.35 -36.33 9.59
C LYS A 59 22.55 -36.52 10.87
N LYS A 60 23.25 -36.67 12.01
CA LYS A 60 22.63 -36.58 13.34
C LYS A 60 21.82 -35.28 13.38
N ALA A 61 20.53 -35.40 13.63
CA ALA A 61 19.65 -34.23 13.77
C ALA A 61 20.22 -33.33 14.90
N ASP A 62 20.51 -32.07 14.56
CA ASP A 62 20.92 -31.06 15.51
C ASP A 62 19.78 -30.84 16.53
N PRO A 63 19.98 -31.02 17.82
CA PRO A 63 18.92 -30.93 18.84
C PRO A 63 18.41 -29.50 19.09
N ARG A 64 18.85 -28.51 18.32
CA ARG A 64 18.31 -27.15 18.42
C ARG A 64 16.83 -27.14 18.07
N PRO A 65 15.96 -26.50 18.88
CA PRO A 65 14.55 -26.39 18.55
C PRO A 65 14.41 -25.70 17.20
N SER A 66 13.72 -26.34 16.26
CA SER A 66 13.50 -25.80 14.92
C SER A 66 12.81 -24.44 15.03
N LYS A 67 13.49 -23.38 14.56
CA LYS A 67 13.02 -22.01 14.63
C LYS A 67 11.75 -21.83 13.78
N VAL A 68 10.72 -21.25 14.33
CA VAL A 68 9.55 -20.81 13.57
C VAL A 68 9.92 -19.51 12.83
N VAL A 69 9.75 -19.50 11.50
CA VAL A 69 10.01 -18.34 10.64
C VAL A 69 8.77 -18.02 9.86
N ASP A 70 8.23 -16.84 10.05
CA ASP A 70 6.99 -16.37 9.38
C ASP A 70 5.80 -17.37 9.52
N GLY A 71 5.66 -17.99 10.71
CA GLY A 71 4.65 -19.01 10.99
C GLY A 71 4.98 -20.41 10.48
N TRP A 72 6.04 -20.58 9.70
CA TRP A 72 6.48 -21.88 9.19
C TRP A 72 7.50 -22.53 10.13
N LYS A 73 7.43 -23.82 10.25
CA LYS A 73 8.35 -24.66 11.06
C LYS A 73 8.88 -25.81 10.20
N GLU A 74 10.20 -26.03 10.19
CA GLU A 74 10.86 -27.07 9.42
C GLU A 74 10.30 -28.48 9.77
N GLY A 75 9.99 -29.28 8.75
CA GLY A 75 9.43 -30.62 8.91
C GLY A 75 7.95 -30.65 9.29
N LYS A 76 7.25 -29.52 9.27
CA LYS A 76 5.81 -29.41 9.52
C LYS A 76 5.05 -28.96 8.28
N ASP A 77 3.73 -29.19 8.26
CA ASP A 77 2.86 -28.79 7.15
C ASP A 77 2.89 -27.27 6.96
N PRO A 78 3.30 -26.74 5.79
CA PRO A 78 3.34 -25.32 5.52
C PRO A 78 1.96 -24.66 5.47
N LYS A 79 0.89 -25.45 5.41
CA LYS A 79 -0.49 -24.94 5.42
C LYS A 79 -0.95 -24.44 6.79
N ILE A 80 -0.24 -24.82 7.87
CA ILE A 80 -0.61 -24.50 9.25
C ILE A 80 0.32 -23.42 9.80
N ASP A 81 -0.24 -22.47 10.53
CA ASP A 81 0.54 -21.47 11.26
C ASP A 81 1.00 -22.01 12.62
N TYR A 82 2.31 -22.02 12.83
CA TYR A 82 2.95 -22.48 14.07
C TYR A 82 3.46 -21.33 14.95
N SER A 83 3.13 -20.07 14.62
CA SER A 83 3.57 -18.91 15.41
C SER A 83 2.86 -18.83 16.76
N ALA A 84 1.68 -19.44 16.89
CA ALA A 84 0.78 -19.36 18.05
C ALA A 84 0.39 -17.90 18.40
N HIS A 85 0.51 -16.97 17.45
CA HIS A 85 0.21 -15.57 17.61
C HIS A 85 -0.89 -15.12 16.64
N LEU A 86 -1.91 -14.44 17.17
CA LEU A 86 -2.97 -13.82 16.38
C LEU A 86 -2.81 -12.29 16.45
N ASP A 87 -2.61 -11.68 15.30
CA ASP A 87 -2.54 -10.21 15.19
C ASP A 87 -3.95 -9.58 15.30
N PHE A 88 -4.01 -8.26 15.47
CA PHE A 88 -5.25 -7.46 15.48
C PHE A 88 -6.30 -7.90 16.50
N GLY A 89 -5.92 -8.57 17.58
CA GLY A 89 -6.86 -9.08 18.57
C GLY A 89 -7.64 -10.33 18.11
N GLY A 90 -7.07 -11.10 17.18
CA GLY A 90 -7.63 -12.36 16.68
C GLY A 90 -8.97 -12.18 15.95
N SER A 91 -9.82 -13.21 15.98
CA SER A 91 -11.11 -13.21 15.27
C SER A 91 -12.03 -12.05 15.65
N PHE A 92 -12.02 -11.64 16.92
CA PHE A 92 -12.84 -10.50 17.36
C PHE A 92 -12.38 -9.19 16.74
N GLY A 93 -11.09 -8.89 16.82
CA GLY A 93 -10.54 -7.63 16.29
C GLY A 93 -10.67 -7.53 14.79
N VAL A 94 -10.38 -8.60 14.03
CA VAL A 94 -10.53 -8.59 12.56
C VAL A 94 -12.00 -8.46 12.15
N THR A 95 -12.95 -9.07 12.89
CA THR A 95 -14.38 -8.91 12.62
C THR A 95 -14.83 -7.48 12.88
N ALA A 96 -14.38 -6.89 13.99
CA ALA A 96 -14.64 -5.47 14.29
C ALA A 96 -14.12 -4.54 13.20
N MET A 97 -12.94 -4.82 12.64
CA MET A 97 -12.39 -4.06 11.50
C MET A 97 -13.21 -4.27 10.22
N MET A 98 -13.57 -5.51 9.86
CA MET A 98 -14.35 -5.79 8.65
C MET A 98 -15.70 -5.07 8.62
N ILE A 99 -16.34 -4.90 9.78
CA ILE A 99 -17.63 -4.20 9.89
C ILE A 99 -17.43 -2.71 10.16
N GLY A 100 -16.54 -2.38 11.08
CA GLY A 100 -16.36 -1.01 11.58
C GLY A 100 -15.82 -0.06 10.52
N PHE A 101 -14.87 -0.49 9.66
CA PHE A 101 -14.32 0.40 8.66
C PHE A 101 -15.31 0.82 7.58
N PRO A 102 -16.11 -0.05 6.97
CA PRO A 102 -17.18 0.39 6.07
C PRO A 102 -18.16 1.35 6.73
N LEU A 103 -18.57 1.08 7.96
CA LEU A 103 -19.47 1.97 8.70
C LEU A 103 -18.83 3.33 8.98
N LEU A 104 -17.57 3.35 9.39
CA LEU A 104 -16.79 4.58 9.60
C LEU A 104 -16.70 5.40 8.32
N MET A 105 -16.49 4.75 7.19
CA MET A 105 -16.40 5.44 5.88
C MET A 105 -17.70 6.10 5.48
N TYR A 106 -18.83 5.40 5.62
CA TYR A 106 -20.12 6.02 5.37
C TYR A 106 -20.38 7.18 6.33
N TYR A 107 -20.08 7.00 7.60
CA TYR A 107 -20.26 8.04 8.61
C TYR A 107 -19.45 9.30 8.27
N MET A 108 -18.17 9.14 7.87
CA MET A 108 -17.32 10.26 7.49
C MET A 108 -17.77 10.91 6.19
N TRP A 109 -18.19 10.11 5.19
CA TRP A 109 -18.74 10.63 3.95
C TRP A 109 -20.04 11.43 4.18
N ILE A 110 -20.94 10.97 5.04
CA ILE A 110 -22.14 11.72 5.44
C ILE A 110 -21.73 13.06 6.08
N GLY A 111 -20.78 13.03 7.02
CA GLY A 111 -20.26 14.23 7.66
C GLY A 111 -19.71 15.24 6.64
N ALA A 112 -18.95 14.77 5.66
CA ALA A 112 -18.40 15.61 4.61
C ALA A 112 -19.47 16.18 3.67
N THR A 113 -20.49 15.38 3.33
CA THR A 113 -21.45 15.72 2.28
C THR A 113 -22.63 16.52 2.83
N PHE A 114 -23.15 16.19 4.02
CA PHE A 114 -24.41 16.71 4.54
C PHE A 114 -24.26 17.55 5.81
N TYR A 115 -23.12 17.48 6.50
CA TYR A 115 -22.89 18.16 7.79
C TYR A 115 -21.70 19.12 7.76
N ASP A 116 -21.35 19.67 6.60
CA ASP A 116 -20.28 20.67 6.42
C ASP A 116 -18.92 20.26 6.97
N GLY A 117 -18.60 18.97 6.82
CA GLY A 117 -17.35 18.44 7.34
C GLY A 117 -17.35 18.23 8.86
N LYS A 118 -18.49 18.36 9.54
CA LYS A 118 -18.60 18.08 10.96
C LYS A 118 -18.99 16.63 11.20
N PHE A 119 -18.66 16.11 12.37
CA PHE A 119 -19.13 14.79 12.77
C PHE A 119 -20.63 14.83 13.00
N PRO A 120 -21.44 14.02 12.29
CA PRO A 120 -22.85 13.89 12.58
C PRO A 120 -23.07 13.48 14.04
N SER A 121 -24.02 14.11 14.72
CA SER A 121 -24.38 13.75 16.08
C SER A 121 -25.90 13.90 16.28
N PRO A 122 -26.50 13.09 17.17
CA PRO A 122 -27.93 13.21 17.47
C PRO A 122 -28.28 14.62 17.95
N GLY A 123 -29.41 15.16 17.49
CA GLY A 123 -29.94 16.43 17.95
C GLY A 123 -30.40 16.37 19.39
N SER A 124 -30.64 17.55 20.02
CA SER A 124 -31.16 17.62 21.38
C SER A 124 -32.55 16.98 21.47
N GLY A 125 -32.65 15.84 22.18
CA GLY A 125 -33.91 15.08 22.34
C GLY A 125 -34.15 14.02 21.24
N GLU A 126 -33.27 13.86 20.29
CA GLU A 126 -33.31 12.81 19.25
C GLU A 126 -32.87 11.46 19.83
N SER A 127 -33.61 10.39 19.53
CA SER A 127 -33.23 9.03 19.90
C SER A 127 -32.01 8.59 19.06
N PHE A 128 -31.11 7.85 19.70
CA PHE A 128 -29.98 7.23 18.94
C PHE A 128 -30.47 6.33 17.80
N LEU A 129 -31.60 5.66 17.95
CA LEU A 129 -32.20 4.81 16.93
C LEU A 129 -32.67 5.63 15.72
N ASP A 130 -33.33 6.76 15.97
CA ASP A 130 -33.82 7.66 14.91
C ASP A 130 -32.63 8.28 14.15
N PHE A 131 -31.58 8.69 14.89
CA PHE A 131 -30.35 9.15 14.29
C PHE A 131 -29.68 8.06 13.42
N ALA A 132 -29.57 6.82 13.93
CA ALA A 132 -29.00 5.72 13.15
C ALA A 132 -29.83 5.41 11.89
N LYS A 133 -31.17 5.51 11.99
CA LYS A 133 -32.07 5.35 10.85
C LYS A 133 -31.86 6.44 9.82
N LEU A 134 -31.76 7.70 10.25
CA LEU A 134 -31.45 8.83 9.37
C LEU A 134 -30.11 8.63 8.63
N MET A 135 -29.05 8.17 9.34
CA MET A 135 -27.78 7.85 8.71
C MET A 135 -27.92 6.76 7.64
N GLY A 136 -28.70 5.71 7.93
CA GLY A 136 -29.00 4.64 6.97
C GLY A 136 -29.78 5.11 5.74
N GLU A 137 -30.77 5.98 5.93
CA GLU A 137 -31.53 6.61 4.83
C GLU A 137 -30.63 7.47 3.94
N LEU A 138 -29.77 8.29 4.53
CA LEU A 138 -28.80 9.09 3.77
C LEU A 138 -27.86 8.23 2.92
N VAL A 139 -27.40 7.10 3.44
CA VAL A 139 -26.58 6.15 2.66
C VAL A 139 -27.41 5.53 1.53
N TYR A 140 -28.61 5.06 1.85
CA TYR A 140 -29.46 4.41 0.86
C TYR A 140 -29.84 5.33 -0.30
N ASP A 141 -30.22 6.57 -0.01
CA ASP A 141 -30.67 7.51 -1.03
C ASP A 141 -29.52 8.10 -1.88
N ASN A 142 -28.33 8.27 -1.29
CA ASN A 142 -27.25 9.01 -1.95
C ASN A 142 -25.99 8.19 -2.26
N ALA A 143 -25.82 7.00 -1.66
CA ALA A 143 -24.68 6.13 -1.92
C ALA A 143 -25.08 4.77 -2.51
N PHE A 144 -26.33 4.59 -2.95
CA PHE A 144 -26.76 3.33 -3.56
C PHE A 144 -25.95 3.03 -4.84
N PRO A 145 -25.43 1.80 -5.00
CA PRO A 145 -24.60 1.43 -6.15
C PRO A 145 -25.36 1.56 -7.45
N SER A 146 -24.95 2.49 -8.32
CA SER A 146 -25.51 2.66 -9.66
C SER A 146 -24.72 1.86 -10.70
N LEU A 147 -25.35 1.50 -11.83
CA LEU A 147 -24.64 0.88 -12.96
C LEU A 147 -23.50 1.76 -13.49
N TYR A 148 -23.69 3.07 -13.42
CA TYR A 148 -22.65 4.02 -13.78
C TYR A 148 -21.44 3.95 -12.86
N ALA A 149 -21.66 3.90 -11.53
CA ALA A 149 -20.59 3.73 -10.54
C ALA A 149 -19.85 2.39 -10.70
N TRP A 150 -20.58 1.31 -11.02
CA TRP A 150 -19.98 0.02 -11.37
C TRP A 150 -19.07 0.13 -12.59
N GLY A 151 -19.55 0.81 -13.65
CA GLY A 151 -18.77 1.04 -14.86
C GLY A 151 -17.51 1.86 -14.61
N LEU A 152 -17.60 2.93 -13.82
CA LEU A 152 -16.44 3.76 -13.47
C LEU A 152 -15.41 2.97 -12.66
N TYR A 153 -15.84 2.31 -11.61
CA TYR A 153 -14.93 1.58 -10.71
C TYR A 153 -14.23 0.41 -11.43
N TRP A 154 -15.00 -0.51 -12.02
CA TRP A 154 -14.43 -1.67 -12.69
C TRP A 154 -13.74 -1.31 -14.00
N GLY A 155 -14.21 -0.29 -14.72
CA GLY A 155 -13.53 0.25 -15.89
C GLY A 155 -12.11 0.73 -15.53
N PHE A 156 -12.00 1.48 -14.44
CA PHE A 156 -10.68 1.89 -13.93
C PHE A 156 -9.81 0.68 -13.55
N LEU A 157 -10.33 -0.29 -12.79
CA LEU A 157 -9.57 -1.49 -12.40
C LEU A 157 -9.09 -2.31 -13.60
N ILE A 158 -9.95 -2.51 -14.59
CA ILE A 158 -9.62 -3.27 -15.82
C ILE A 158 -8.51 -2.56 -16.60
N VAL A 159 -8.63 -1.23 -16.77
CA VAL A 159 -7.59 -0.44 -17.45
C VAL A 159 -6.26 -0.51 -16.70
N GLN A 160 -6.27 -0.35 -15.38
CA GLN A 160 -5.05 -0.47 -14.57
C GLN A 160 -4.46 -1.88 -14.60
N GLY A 161 -5.28 -2.92 -14.59
CA GLY A 161 -4.85 -4.31 -14.76
C GLY A 161 -4.22 -4.57 -16.13
N ALA A 162 -4.80 -4.01 -17.19
CA ALA A 162 -4.23 -4.04 -18.53
C ALA A 162 -2.88 -3.30 -18.59
N PHE A 163 -2.76 -2.13 -17.98
CA PHE A 163 -1.49 -1.40 -17.89
C PHE A 163 -0.44 -2.18 -17.11
N TYR A 164 -0.84 -2.86 -16.03
CA TYR A 164 0.06 -3.73 -15.29
C TYR A 164 0.69 -4.79 -16.18
N CYS A 165 -0.09 -5.45 -17.02
CA CYS A 165 0.34 -6.60 -17.82
C CYS A 165 1.02 -6.21 -19.14
N LEU A 166 0.61 -5.09 -19.76
CA LEU A 166 0.94 -4.76 -21.14
C LEU A 166 2.01 -3.67 -21.27
N LEU A 167 2.11 -2.74 -20.30
CA LEU A 167 3.10 -1.67 -20.39
C LEU A 167 4.50 -2.16 -20.01
N PRO A 168 5.55 -1.49 -20.51
CA PRO A 168 6.92 -1.85 -20.20
C PRO A 168 7.21 -1.86 -18.70
N GLY A 169 8.02 -2.84 -18.27
CA GLY A 169 8.38 -2.99 -16.85
C GLY A 169 9.65 -3.82 -16.69
N VAL A 170 10.10 -3.89 -15.45
CA VAL A 170 11.27 -4.69 -15.05
C VAL A 170 10.82 -5.88 -14.19
N TRP A 171 11.62 -6.96 -14.22
CA TRP A 171 11.38 -8.09 -13.34
C TRP A 171 12.22 -7.98 -12.08
N SER A 172 11.58 -8.07 -10.92
CA SER A 172 12.23 -8.10 -9.63
C SER A 172 11.97 -9.42 -8.91
N TYR A 173 12.79 -9.76 -7.91
CA TYR A 173 12.67 -10.98 -7.13
C TYR A 173 12.32 -10.63 -5.69
N GLY A 174 11.32 -11.34 -5.16
CA GLY A 174 10.89 -11.22 -3.78
C GLY A 174 11.86 -11.87 -2.79
N LYS A 175 11.51 -11.81 -1.51
CA LYS A 175 12.23 -12.48 -0.42
C LYS A 175 12.22 -14.00 -0.64
N PRO A 176 13.32 -14.71 -0.33
CA PRO A 176 13.35 -16.17 -0.34
C PRO A 176 12.31 -16.78 0.61
N LEU A 177 11.50 -17.71 0.10
CA LEU A 177 10.45 -18.39 0.86
C LEU A 177 11.04 -19.57 1.63
N ALA A 178 11.04 -19.53 2.94
CA ALA A 178 11.61 -20.58 3.78
C ALA A 178 10.90 -21.94 3.58
N HIS A 179 9.57 -21.94 3.42
CA HIS A 179 8.75 -23.12 3.21
C HIS A 179 8.86 -23.75 1.80
N GLU A 180 9.45 -23.02 0.85
CA GLU A 180 9.74 -23.50 -0.52
C GLU A 180 11.24 -23.67 -0.78
N GLY A 181 12.03 -23.94 0.26
CA GLY A 181 13.47 -24.18 0.14
C GLY A 181 14.29 -22.97 -0.35
N GLY A 182 13.82 -21.77 -0.10
CA GLY A 182 14.51 -20.54 -0.50
C GLY A 182 14.16 -20.03 -1.90
N LYS A 183 13.15 -20.60 -2.56
CA LYS A 183 12.66 -20.10 -3.85
C LYS A 183 12.20 -18.66 -3.73
N GLN A 184 12.53 -17.85 -4.74
CA GLN A 184 12.10 -16.46 -4.83
C GLN A 184 10.99 -16.28 -5.87
N LEU A 185 9.97 -15.56 -5.51
CA LEU A 185 8.90 -15.19 -6.44
C LEU A 185 9.37 -14.03 -7.35
N LYS A 186 9.03 -14.12 -8.62
CA LYS A 186 9.36 -13.11 -9.62
C LYS A 186 8.18 -12.16 -9.80
N TYR A 187 8.42 -10.85 -9.72
CA TYR A 187 7.40 -9.80 -9.82
C TYR A 187 7.63 -8.92 -11.03
N TYR A 188 6.55 -8.54 -11.70
CA TYR A 188 6.61 -7.60 -12.83
C TYR A 188 6.28 -6.19 -12.35
N CYS A 189 7.24 -5.28 -12.45
CA CYS A 189 7.18 -3.91 -11.96
C CYS A 189 7.06 -2.95 -13.16
N SER A 190 5.83 -2.59 -13.54
CA SER A 190 5.52 -1.65 -14.63
C SER A 190 4.88 -0.35 -14.10
N GLY A 191 4.98 -0.07 -12.79
CA GLY A 191 4.30 1.03 -12.11
C GLY A 191 4.58 2.40 -12.72
N VAL A 192 5.81 2.69 -13.09
CA VAL A 192 6.19 3.98 -13.67
C VAL A 192 5.41 4.26 -14.96
N TRP A 193 5.45 3.33 -15.90
CA TRP A 193 4.73 3.50 -17.17
C TRP A 193 3.22 3.52 -16.96
N SER A 194 2.69 2.68 -16.07
CA SER A 194 1.27 2.68 -15.73
C SER A 194 0.82 4.03 -15.16
N PHE A 195 1.62 4.63 -14.26
CA PHE A 195 1.31 5.90 -13.62
C PHE A 195 1.29 7.05 -14.62
N TYR A 196 2.35 7.22 -15.41
CA TYR A 196 2.42 8.33 -16.38
C TYR A 196 1.39 8.17 -17.50
N THR A 197 1.14 6.96 -17.98
CA THR A 197 0.07 6.70 -18.96
C THR A 197 -1.30 7.06 -18.39
N THR A 198 -1.55 6.73 -17.11
CA THR A 198 -2.79 7.11 -16.43
C THR A 198 -2.95 8.64 -16.36
N ILE A 199 -1.88 9.37 -16.01
CA ILE A 199 -1.90 10.85 -15.98
C ILE A 199 -2.25 11.42 -17.36
N VAL A 200 -1.60 10.95 -18.42
CA VAL A 200 -1.83 11.44 -19.78
C VAL A 200 -3.28 11.18 -20.21
N ILE A 201 -3.82 9.99 -19.95
CA ILE A 201 -5.19 9.65 -20.29
C ILE A 201 -6.18 10.48 -19.47
N MET A 202 -5.99 10.62 -18.17
CA MET A 202 -6.85 11.46 -17.32
C MET A 202 -6.87 12.91 -17.81
N ALA A 203 -5.70 13.48 -18.09
CA ALA A 203 -5.60 14.84 -18.63
C ALA A 203 -6.30 14.98 -19.99
N ALA A 204 -6.08 14.04 -20.89
CA ALA A 204 -6.73 14.04 -22.22
C ALA A 204 -8.25 13.96 -22.11
N LEU A 205 -8.78 13.05 -21.30
CA LEU A 205 -10.21 12.90 -21.07
C LEU A 205 -10.84 14.15 -20.48
N HIS A 206 -10.16 14.81 -19.55
CA HIS A 206 -10.64 16.05 -18.94
C HIS A 206 -10.62 17.22 -19.93
N VAL A 207 -9.49 17.45 -20.63
CA VAL A 207 -9.33 18.58 -21.55
C VAL A 207 -10.24 18.46 -22.78
N THR A 208 -10.46 17.24 -23.27
CA THR A 208 -11.40 16.99 -24.38
C THR A 208 -12.87 17.10 -23.97
N GLY A 209 -13.17 17.19 -22.67
CA GLY A 209 -14.53 17.22 -22.14
C GLY A 209 -15.27 15.87 -22.23
N ILE A 210 -14.63 14.81 -22.72
CA ILE A 210 -15.23 13.46 -22.78
C ILE A 210 -15.54 12.94 -21.38
N PHE A 211 -14.63 13.16 -20.43
CA PHE A 211 -14.80 12.76 -19.04
C PHE A 211 -14.19 13.81 -18.10
N PRO A 212 -14.99 14.79 -17.66
CA PRO A 212 -14.55 15.74 -16.63
C PRO A 212 -14.21 15.01 -15.33
N LEU A 213 -13.00 15.18 -14.81
CA LEU A 213 -12.51 14.41 -13.66
C LEU A 213 -13.37 14.58 -12.40
N TYR A 214 -14.01 15.74 -12.22
CA TYR A 214 -14.85 16.01 -11.05
C TYR A 214 -16.14 15.17 -11.01
N ILE A 215 -16.50 14.45 -12.08
CA ILE A 215 -17.59 13.46 -12.06
C ILE A 215 -17.33 12.38 -11.00
N ILE A 216 -16.06 12.02 -10.76
CA ILE A 216 -15.70 11.05 -9.73
C ILE A 216 -16.13 11.54 -8.34
N LEU A 217 -16.07 12.85 -8.10
CA LEU A 217 -16.48 13.46 -6.84
C LEU A 217 -18.02 13.48 -6.71
N ASP A 218 -18.74 13.72 -7.81
CA ASP A 218 -20.20 13.71 -7.83
C ASP A 218 -20.77 12.31 -7.59
N GLN A 219 -20.07 11.29 -8.06
CA GLN A 219 -20.43 9.87 -7.92
C GLN A 219 -19.74 9.19 -6.75
N PHE A 220 -19.13 9.97 -5.83
CA PHE A 220 -18.27 9.40 -4.79
C PHE A 220 -19.00 8.40 -3.88
N GLY A 221 -20.20 8.72 -3.39
CA GLY A 221 -21.00 7.83 -2.54
C GLY A 221 -21.29 6.48 -3.22
N PRO A 222 -21.90 6.46 -4.42
CA PRO A 222 -22.12 5.23 -5.19
C PRO A 222 -20.82 4.46 -5.51
N ILE A 223 -19.73 5.14 -5.90
CA ILE A 223 -18.43 4.50 -6.18
C ILE A 223 -17.86 3.86 -4.92
N MET A 224 -17.96 4.52 -3.76
CA MET A 224 -17.52 3.99 -2.47
C MET A 224 -18.27 2.71 -2.11
N SER A 225 -19.59 2.68 -2.30
CA SER A 225 -20.40 1.47 -2.08
C SER A 225 -20.00 0.33 -3.00
N VAL A 226 -19.78 0.62 -4.29
CA VAL A 226 -19.26 -0.36 -5.25
C VAL A 226 -17.90 -0.88 -4.83
N ALA A 227 -17.00 -0.01 -4.38
CA ALA A 227 -15.67 -0.39 -3.92
C ALA A 227 -15.73 -1.33 -2.70
N ILE A 228 -16.57 -1.02 -1.71
CA ILE A 228 -16.80 -1.86 -0.52
C ILE A 228 -17.31 -3.24 -0.92
N ILE A 229 -18.37 -3.29 -1.72
CA ILE A 229 -18.97 -4.56 -2.18
C ILE A 229 -17.96 -5.36 -3.00
N SER A 230 -17.31 -4.72 -3.99
CA SER A 230 -16.31 -5.37 -4.83
C SER A 230 -15.16 -5.94 -4.03
N GLY A 231 -14.76 -5.23 -3.01
CA GLY A 231 -13.73 -5.67 -2.10
C GLY A 231 -14.06 -6.96 -1.38
N PHE A 232 -15.22 -7.06 -0.79
CA PHE A 232 -15.67 -8.31 -0.16
C PHE A 232 -15.80 -9.44 -1.19
N VAL A 233 -16.40 -9.17 -2.35
CA VAL A 233 -16.56 -10.18 -3.42
C VAL A 233 -15.19 -10.70 -3.89
N VAL A 234 -14.24 -9.82 -4.18
CA VAL A 234 -12.89 -10.21 -4.62
C VAL A 234 -12.17 -11.02 -3.54
N SER A 235 -12.29 -10.63 -2.27
CA SER A 235 -11.70 -11.38 -1.15
C SER A 235 -12.30 -12.77 -0.99
N ILE A 236 -13.62 -12.91 -1.10
CA ILE A 236 -14.32 -14.19 -1.03
C ILE A 236 -13.85 -15.09 -2.19
N VAL A 237 -13.84 -14.56 -3.41
CA VAL A 237 -13.40 -15.31 -4.60
C VAL A 237 -11.94 -15.75 -4.46
N ALA A 238 -11.05 -14.87 -4.02
CA ALA A 238 -9.63 -15.17 -3.83
C ALA A 238 -9.45 -16.26 -2.74
N TYR A 239 -10.16 -16.14 -1.62
CA TYR A 239 -10.09 -17.10 -0.52
C TYR A 239 -10.59 -18.47 -0.93
N ILE A 240 -11.79 -18.56 -1.53
CA ILE A 240 -12.36 -19.82 -2.01
C ILE A 240 -11.47 -20.44 -3.10
N SER A 241 -10.97 -19.64 -4.04
CA SER A 241 -10.05 -20.09 -5.09
C SER A 241 -8.77 -20.69 -4.51
N ALA A 242 -8.19 -20.09 -3.48
CA ALA A 242 -7.01 -20.62 -2.80
C ALA A 242 -7.28 -21.97 -2.13
N LEU A 243 -8.42 -22.09 -1.43
CA LEU A 243 -8.82 -23.36 -0.80
C LEU A 243 -9.07 -24.46 -1.85
N ALA A 244 -9.78 -24.14 -2.93
CA ALA A 244 -10.11 -25.08 -4.00
C ALA A 244 -8.85 -25.60 -4.74
N ARG A 245 -7.81 -24.75 -4.87
CA ARG A 245 -6.52 -25.14 -5.48
C ARG A 245 -5.56 -25.81 -4.50
N GLY A 246 -5.91 -25.89 -3.20
CA GLY A 246 -5.01 -26.39 -2.17
C GLY A 246 -3.79 -25.50 -1.94
N ALA A 247 -3.86 -24.21 -2.31
CA ALA A 247 -2.78 -23.23 -2.24
C ALA A 247 -2.73 -22.45 -0.91
N GLN A 248 -3.43 -22.96 0.11
CA GLN A 248 -3.46 -22.32 1.42
C GLN A 248 -2.12 -22.43 2.14
N HIS A 249 -1.77 -21.37 2.87
CA HIS A 249 -0.59 -21.27 3.72
C HIS A 249 -0.96 -20.61 5.04
N ARG A 250 -0.29 -21.03 6.13
CA ARG A 250 -0.38 -20.36 7.44
C ARG A 250 -1.81 -20.24 7.99
N MET A 251 -2.62 -21.28 7.84
CA MET A 251 -3.98 -21.33 8.40
C MET A 251 -3.91 -21.55 9.91
N THR A 252 -4.62 -20.71 10.65
CA THR A 252 -4.66 -20.76 12.12
C THR A 252 -5.78 -21.66 12.65
N GLY A 253 -6.76 -22.01 11.79
CA GLY A 253 -7.95 -22.75 12.15
C GLY A 253 -9.11 -21.87 12.67
N TYR A 254 -8.95 -20.55 12.68
CA TYR A 254 -10.01 -19.60 13.00
C TYR A 254 -10.59 -19.02 11.71
N PRO A 255 -11.78 -19.43 11.22
CA PRO A 255 -12.24 -19.12 9.86
C PRO A 255 -12.33 -17.63 9.53
N LEU A 256 -12.84 -16.81 10.45
CA LEU A 256 -12.94 -15.35 10.24
C LEU A 256 -11.57 -14.68 10.22
N TYR A 257 -10.67 -15.13 11.07
CA TYR A 257 -9.30 -14.66 11.10
C TYR A 257 -8.57 -15.07 9.81
N ASP A 258 -8.66 -16.34 9.43
CA ASP A 258 -8.02 -16.88 8.23
C ASP A 258 -8.55 -16.22 6.95
N PHE A 259 -9.86 -15.94 6.89
CA PHE A 259 -10.46 -15.17 5.79
C PHE A 259 -9.89 -13.75 5.69
N PHE A 260 -9.82 -13.03 6.82
CA PHE A 260 -9.26 -11.69 6.86
C PHE A 260 -7.78 -11.68 6.47
N MET A 261 -7.02 -12.67 6.92
CA MET A 261 -5.59 -12.80 6.65
C MET A 261 -5.28 -13.26 5.22
N GLY A 262 -6.23 -13.92 4.57
CA GLY A 262 -6.07 -14.53 3.25
C GLY A 262 -5.42 -15.90 3.29
N ALA A 263 -5.95 -16.85 2.51
CA ALA A 263 -5.47 -18.22 2.49
C ALA A 263 -4.17 -18.40 1.69
N GLU A 264 -4.00 -17.69 0.57
CA GLU A 264 -2.81 -17.79 -0.29
C GLU A 264 -1.82 -16.66 -0.02
N LEU A 265 -0.54 -17.00 0.08
CA LEU A 265 0.50 -16.02 0.44
C LEU A 265 0.72 -14.96 -0.65
N ASN A 266 0.76 -15.36 -1.91
CA ASN A 266 1.04 -14.48 -3.05
C ASN A 266 0.17 -14.84 -4.25
N PRO A 267 -1.14 -14.52 -4.21
CA PRO A 267 -2.04 -14.85 -5.29
C PRO A 267 -1.73 -14.03 -6.54
N ARG A 268 -1.87 -14.67 -7.68
CA ARG A 268 -1.62 -14.05 -8.98
C ARG A 268 -2.79 -14.26 -9.92
N MET A 269 -3.18 -13.19 -10.60
CA MET A 269 -4.08 -13.23 -11.73
C MET A 269 -3.29 -13.26 -13.03
N PHE A 270 -3.75 -14.06 -13.99
CA PHE A 270 -3.13 -14.20 -15.32
C PHE A 270 -1.61 -14.52 -15.30
N GLY A 271 -1.11 -15.09 -14.19
CA GLY A 271 0.29 -15.46 -14.03
C GLY A 271 1.28 -14.30 -13.80
N ILE A 272 0.93 -13.07 -14.17
CA ILE A 272 1.78 -11.87 -14.11
C ILE A 272 1.33 -10.91 -13.03
N LEU A 273 0.03 -10.62 -12.95
CA LEU A 273 -0.52 -9.62 -12.07
C LEU A 273 -0.53 -10.15 -10.63
N ASP A 274 0.39 -9.65 -9.82
CA ASP A 274 0.41 -9.93 -8.38
C ASP A 274 -0.65 -9.12 -7.67
N PHE A 275 -1.48 -9.78 -6.87
CA PHE A 275 -2.60 -9.17 -6.17
C PHE A 275 -2.16 -8.06 -5.22
N LYS A 276 -1.07 -8.29 -4.50
CA LYS A 276 -0.54 -7.34 -3.52
C LYS A 276 -0.01 -6.09 -4.20
N MET A 277 0.87 -6.29 -5.21
CA MET A 277 1.42 -5.17 -5.96
C MET A 277 0.34 -4.32 -6.60
N PHE A 278 -0.73 -4.94 -7.09
CA PHE A 278 -1.82 -4.25 -7.75
C PHE A 278 -2.71 -3.50 -6.77
N PHE A 279 -3.30 -4.20 -5.81
CA PHE A 279 -4.32 -3.63 -4.91
C PHE A 279 -3.74 -2.80 -3.76
N GLU A 280 -2.50 -3.05 -3.35
CA GLU A 280 -1.88 -2.35 -2.21
C GLU A 280 -0.92 -1.24 -2.65
N VAL A 281 -0.09 -1.51 -3.67
CA VAL A 281 0.96 -0.56 -4.04
C VAL A 281 0.53 0.41 -5.12
N ARG A 282 -0.27 -0.02 -6.10
CA ARG A 282 -0.65 0.84 -7.23
C ARG A 282 -1.97 1.55 -7.05
N LEU A 283 -3.04 0.78 -6.92
CA LEU A 283 -4.39 1.35 -6.96
C LEU A 283 -4.62 2.45 -5.92
N PRO A 284 -4.23 2.31 -4.64
CA PRO A 284 -4.49 3.33 -3.65
C PRO A 284 -3.85 4.67 -4.00
N TRP A 285 -2.61 4.64 -4.48
CA TRP A 285 -1.88 5.86 -4.81
C TRP A 285 -2.37 6.52 -6.08
N PHE A 286 -2.78 5.72 -7.07
CA PHE A 286 -3.37 6.24 -8.32
C PHE A 286 -4.74 6.87 -8.04
N ILE A 287 -5.56 6.23 -7.21
CA ILE A 287 -6.86 6.76 -6.79
C ILE A 287 -6.67 8.05 -5.99
N LEU A 288 -5.77 8.06 -5.00
CA LEU A 288 -5.51 9.24 -4.17
C LEU A 288 -5.04 10.44 -5.01
N PHE A 289 -4.10 10.22 -5.92
CA PHE A 289 -3.64 11.25 -6.84
C PHE A 289 -4.76 11.70 -7.78
N GLY A 290 -5.53 10.77 -8.35
CA GLY A 290 -6.67 11.05 -9.23
C GLY A 290 -7.75 11.90 -8.54
N LEU A 291 -8.08 11.60 -7.28
CA LEU A 291 -9.02 12.38 -6.48
C LEU A 291 -8.51 13.80 -6.22
N SER A 292 -7.21 13.97 -5.97
CA SER A 292 -6.61 15.29 -5.81
C SER A 292 -6.69 16.11 -7.10
N CYS A 293 -6.43 15.48 -8.24
CA CYS A 293 -6.61 16.11 -9.55
C CYS A 293 -8.08 16.45 -9.83
N ALA A 294 -9.01 15.57 -9.48
CA ALA A 294 -10.45 15.82 -9.63
C ALA A 294 -10.89 17.03 -8.77
N THR A 295 -10.34 17.16 -7.56
CA THR A 295 -10.59 18.32 -6.71
C THR A 295 -10.04 19.61 -7.29
N ALA A 296 -8.81 19.58 -7.82
CA ALA A 296 -8.23 20.74 -8.49
C ALA A 296 -9.06 21.16 -9.71
N ALA A 297 -9.50 20.18 -10.51
CA ALA A 297 -10.36 20.40 -11.67
C ALA A 297 -11.71 21.03 -11.28
N ARG A 298 -12.35 20.54 -10.20
CA ARG A 298 -13.58 21.11 -9.66
C ARG A 298 -13.38 22.56 -9.19
N GLN A 299 -12.32 22.81 -8.43
CA GLN A 299 -12.04 24.14 -7.93
C GLN A 299 -11.79 25.12 -9.07
N TYR A 300 -11.06 24.71 -10.10
CA TYR A 300 -10.84 25.51 -11.29
C TYR A 300 -12.14 25.83 -12.05
N ASP A 301 -13.01 24.84 -12.22
CA ASP A 301 -14.31 25.00 -12.89
C ASP A 301 -15.23 25.98 -12.13
N GLN A 302 -15.20 25.95 -10.80
CA GLN A 302 -16.08 26.79 -9.97
C GLN A 302 -15.52 28.20 -9.72
N LEU A 303 -14.20 28.35 -9.54
CA LEU A 303 -13.57 29.59 -9.09
C LEU A 303 -12.69 30.24 -10.16
N GLY A 304 -12.37 29.54 -11.27
CA GLY A 304 -11.44 30.00 -12.30
C GLY A 304 -9.96 29.92 -11.89
N TYR A 305 -9.66 29.43 -10.71
CA TYR A 305 -8.29 29.21 -10.23
C TYR A 305 -8.24 28.00 -9.29
N VAL A 306 -7.03 27.50 -9.04
CA VAL A 306 -6.75 26.44 -8.06
C VAL A 306 -5.97 27.06 -6.91
N SER A 307 -6.43 26.85 -5.67
CA SER A 307 -5.77 27.41 -4.48
C SER A 307 -4.39 26.76 -4.24
N ALA A 308 -3.53 27.47 -3.51
CA ALA A 308 -2.18 27.00 -3.20
C ALA A 308 -2.19 25.70 -2.39
N GLU A 309 -3.17 25.53 -1.51
CA GLU A 309 -3.35 24.33 -0.69
C GLU A 309 -3.67 23.11 -1.55
N VAL A 310 -4.56 23.27 -2.54
CA VAL A 310 -4.90 22.17 -3.46
C VAL A 310 -3.74 21.84 -4.38
N TRP A 311 -3.00 22.84 -4.86
CA TRP A 311 -1.76 22.61 -5.60
C TRP A 311 -0.70 21.86 -4.79
N PHE A 312 -0.51 22.25 -3.54
CA PHE A 312 0.40 21.55 -2.63
C PHE A 312 -0.02 20.08 -2.45
N LEU A 313 -1.32 19.83 -2.31
CA LEU A 313 -1.86 18.48 -2.19
C LEU A 313 -1.60 17.64 -3.44
N VAL A 314 -1.93 18.17 -4.62
CA VAL A 314 -1.68 17.48 -5.89
C VAL A 314 -0.20 17.15 -6.03
N MET A 315 0.68 18.10 -5.69
CA MET A 315 2.13 17.90 -5.71
C MET A 315 2.57 16.81 -4.73
N ALA A 316 2.10 16.84 -3.49
CA ALA A 316 2.45 15.86 -2.46
C ALA A 316 2.02 14.44 -2.86
N HIS A 317 0.80 14.27 -3.34
CA HIS A 317 0.30 12.98 -3.79
C HIS A 317 0.99 12.51 -5.08
N PHE A 318 1.31 13.42 -6.00
CA PHE A 318 2.13 13.10 -7.16
C PHE A 318 3.50 12.56 -6.77
N LEU A 319 4.22 13.27 -5.89
CA LEU A 319 5.55 12.87 -5.45
C LEU A 319 5.53 11.52 -4.76
N TYR A 320 4.53 11.28 -3.92
CA TYR A 320 4.39 10.01 -3.20
C TYR A 320 4.05 8.85 -4.15
N ALA A 321 3.04 9.01 -5.02
CA ALA A 321 2.68 8.01 -6.01
C ALA A 321 3.85 7.71 -6.97
N ASN A 322 4.56 8.74 -7.42
CA ASN A 322 5.73 8.59 -8.27
C ASN A 322 6.88 7.85 -7.55
N ALA A 323 7.12 8.13 -6.27
CA ALA A 323 8.11 7.41 -5.47
C ALA A 323 7.75 5.93 -5.31
N CYS A 324 6.48 5.61 -5.01
CA CYS A 324 6.01 4.22 -4.93
C CYS A 324 6.16 3.47 -6.26
N CYS A 325 5.84 4.12 -7.38
CA CYS A 325 5.98 3.53 -8.70
C CYS A 325 7.44 3.29 -9.10
N LYS A 326 8.33 4.25 -8.80
CA LYS A 326 9.78 4.11 -9.04
C LYS A 326 10.43 3.10 -8.12
N GLY A 327 9.92 2.98 -6.89
CA GLY A 327 10.43 2.06 -5.87
C GLY A 327 9.77 0.68 -5.88
N GLU A 328 8.93 0.36 -6.85
CA GLU A 328 8.19 -0.91 -6.89
C GLU A 328 9.09 -2.14 -6.75
N GLU A 329 10.23 -2.14 -7.44
CA GLU A 329 11.25 -3.21 -7.37
C GLU A 329 11.93 -3.32 -6.00
N LEU A 330 12.00 -2.22 -5.23
CA LEU A 330 12.58 -2.19 -3.89
C LEU A 330 11.62 -2.71 -2.82
N ILE A 331 10.32 -2.70 -3.11
CA ILE A 331 9.29 -3.19 -2.18
C ILE A 331 9.27 -4.72 -2.18
N THR A 332 9.46 -5.38 -3.32
CA THR A 332 9.34 -6.83 -3.45
C THR A 332 10.26 -7.64 -2.52
N PRO A 333 11.52 -7.26 -2.24
CA PRO A 333 12.39 -7.98 -1.29
C PRO A 333 11.99 -7.81 0.18
N THR A 334 11.27 -6.72 0.51
CA THR A 334 10.85 -6.43 1.88
C THR A 334 9.50 -7.05 2.23
N TRP A 335 8.85 -7.65 1.26
CA TRP A 335 7.47 -8.07 1.39
C TRP A 335 7.31 -9.32 2.24
N TYR A 336 6.70 -9.12 3.42
CA TYR A 336 6.12 -10.18 4.22
C TYR A 336 4.69 -10.45 3.75
N ALA A 337 4.20 -11.67 4.00
CA ALA A 337 2.85 -12.09 3.70
C ALA A 337 1.81 -11.11 4.27
N PHE A 338 1.33 -10.17 3.48
CA PHE A 338 0.21 -9.30 3.81
C PHE A 338 -1.06 -9.75 3.05
N ARG A 339 -2.16 -9.49 3.42
CA ARG A 339 -3.50 -9.94 3.82
C ARG A 339 -4.57 -9.32 2.93
N TYR A 340 -5.45 -10.12 2.33
CA TYR A 340 -6.38 -9.73 1.28
C TYR A 340 -7.35 -8.61 1.63
N LEU A 341 -7.95 -8.64 2.81
CA LEU A 341 -8.93 -7.64 3.20
C LEU A 341 -8.28 -6.28 3.53
N PHE A 342 -7.01 -6.29 3.89
CA PHE A 342 -6.23 -5.09 4.12
C PHE A 342 -6.05 -4.26 2.84
N TYR A 343 -6.06 -4.89 1.65
CA TYR A 343 -5.99 -4.19 0.37
C TYR A 343 -7.21 -3.36 0.08
N ILE A 344 -8.39 -3.90 0.40
CA ILE A 344 -9.65 -3.19 0.28
C ILE A 344 -9.64 -2.02 1.25
N PHE A 345 -9.13 -2.24 2.44
CA PHE A 345 -8.95 -1.21 3.43
C PHE A 345 -8.03 -0.09 2.95
N HIS A 346 -6.93 -0.38 2.24
CA HIS A 346 -6.07 0.64 1.65
C HIS A 346 -6.75 1.44 0.54
N ILE A 347 -7.55 0.81 -0.31
CA ILE A 347 -8.39 1.54 -1.28
C ILE A 347 -9.38 2.43 -0.55
N LEU A 348 -10.02 1.91 0.48
CA LEU A 348 -10.98 2.63 1.30
C LEU A 348 -10.32 3.77 2.09
N THR A 349 -9.10 3.60 2.61
CA THR A 349 -8.38 4.68 3.32
C THR A 349 -7.88 5.76 2.38
N SER A 350 -7.58 5.45 1.14
CA SER A 350 -7.30 6.46 0.12
C SER A 350 -8.54 7.31 -0.19
N LEU A 351 -9.71 6.68 -0.24
CA LEU A 351 -11.00 7.36 -0.32
C LEU A 351 -11.31 8.16 0.96
N GLN A 352 -10.91 7.65 2.14
CA GLN A 352 -11.07 8.32 3.43
C GLN A 352 -10.25 9.62 3.53
N GLY A 353 -9.07 9.68 2.94
CA GLY A 353 -8.29 10.91 2.88
C GLY A 353 -9.04 12.06 2.18
N TYR A 354 -9.83 11.74 1.15
CA TYR A 354 -10.72 12.70 0.51
C TYR A 354 -11.86 13.14 1.44
N VAL A 355 -12.52 12.20 2.10
CA VAL A 355 -13.63 12.49 3.03
C VAL A 355 -13.17 13.34 4.20
N LEU A 356 -12.03 13.03 4.83
CA LEU A 356 -11.43 13.83 5.91
C LEU A 356 -11.13 15.27 5.49
N ARG A 357 -10.72 15.46 4.26
CA ARG A 357 -10.48 16.78 3.69
C ARG A 357 -11.75 17.59 3.55
N GLU A 358 -12.81 17.02 2.98
CA GLU A 358 -14.11 17.71 2.85
C GLU A 358 -14.69 18.07 4.24
N MET A 359 -14.38 17.27 5.27
CA MET A 359 -14.80 17.50 6.65
C MET A 359 -14.02 18.62 7.36
N GLY A 360 -12.95 19.18 6.78
CA GLY A 360 -12.14 20.21 7.45
C GLY A 360 -11.53 19.77 8.78
N LEU A 361 -11.40 18.46 9.00
CA LEU A 361 -10.88 17.92 10.25
C LEU A 361 -9.39 18.17 10.38
N HIS A 362 -9.02 18.95 11.40
CA HIS A 362 -7.65 19.05 11.86
C HIS A 362 -7.19 17.71 12.38
N ALA A 363 -6.22 17.11 11.68
CA ALA A 363 -5.76 15.73 11.87
C ALA A 363 -4.96 15.50 13.17
N HIS A 364 -5.12 16.34 14.20
CA HIS A 364 -4.40 16.20 15.49
C HIS A 364 -4.77 14.95 16.32
N LEU A 365 -5.75 14.16 15.90
CA LEU A 365 -6.25 13.04 16.71
C LEU A 365 -5.90 11.65 16.16
N LEU A 366 -5.22 11.52 15.01
CA LEU A 366 -4.97 10.22 14.36
C LEU A 366 -3.52 10.01 13.88
N GLU A 367 -2.53 10.57 14.54
CA GLU A 367 -1.15 10.13 14.30
C GLU A 367 -0.85 8.77 14.97
N PRO A 368 -0.13 7.85 14.29
CA PRO A 368 1.19 8.04 13.68
C PRO A 368 1.38 7.50 12.25
N CYS A 369 0.35 7.29 11.43
CA CYS A 369 0.53 6.77 10.05
C CYS A 369 0.28 7.78 8.92
N TRP A 370 0.04 9.07 9.19
CA TRP A 370 -0.59 10.00 8.26
C TRP A 370 0.17 11.31 8.07
N CYS A 371 1.48 11.28 7.86
CA CYS A 371 2.26 12.50 7.58
C CYS A 371 1.79 13.32 6.37
N THR A 372 0.94 12.79 5.50
CA THR A 372 0.44 13.49 4.31
C THR A 372 -0.94 14.13 4.47
N THR A 373 -1.72 13.77 5.49
CA THR A 373 -3.09 14.25 5.65
C THR A 373 -3.20 15.56 6.44
N GLN A 374 -2.18 15.94 7.22
CA GLN A 374 -2.20 17.13 8.08
C GLN A 374 -2.25 18.47 7.33
N LEU A 375 -1.88 18.50 6.05
CA LEU A 375 -1.82 19.75 5.30
C LEU A 375 -3.13 20.10 4.56
N LEU A 376 -4.14 19.26 4.69
CA LEU A 376 -5.37 19.31 3.90
C LEU A 376 -6.52 20.08 4.54
N SER A 377 -6.39 20.54 5.77
CA SER A 377 -7.51 21.01 6.58
C SER A 377 -7.83 22.50 6.49
N LEU A 378 -7.24 23.29 5.59
CA LEU A 378 -7.26 24.74 5.75
C LEU A 378 -8.37 25.52 5.04
N TYR A 379 -9.20 24.92 4.13
CA TYR A 379 -10.30 25.70 3.53
C TYR A 379 -11.51 24.88 3.10
N PRO A 380 -12.74 25.22 3.57
CA PRO A 380 -13.98 24.70 3.01
C PRO A 380 -14.26 25.29 1.63
N LEU A 381 -14.66 24.44 0.69
CA LEU A 381 -15.18 24.90 -0.60
C LEU A 381 -16.53 25.59 -0.40
N PRO A 382 -16.82 26.70 -1.11
CA PRO A 382 -18.15 27.32 -1.06
C PRO A 382 -19.21 26.36 -1.63
N ARG A 383 -20.35 26.29 -0.94
CA ARG A 383 -21.48 25.42 -1.28
C ARG A 383 -22.20 25.89 -2.54
N GLN A 384 -22.70 24.93 -3.31
CA GLN A 384 -23.79 25.21 -4.22
C GLN A 384 -25.11 25.31 -3.44
N PRO A 385 -26.00 26.26 -3.76
CA PRO A 385 -27.35 26.28 -3.23
C PRO A 385 -28.11 25.05 -3.71
N PRO A 386 -29.04 24.51 -2.92
CA PRO A 386 -29.88 23.37 -3.32
C PRO A 386 -30.65 23.71 -4.59
N ARG A 387 -30.62 22.82 -5.57
CA ARG A 387 -31.48 22.85 -6.76
C ARG A 387 -32.87 22.36 -6.43
#